data_879b9939c492e86a233e67af552c08b6
#
_entry.id   879b9939c492e86a233e67af552c08b6
#
_cell.length_a   1.000
_cell.length_b   1.000
_cell.length_c   1.000
_cell.angle_alpha   90.00
_cell.angle_beta   90.00
_cell.angle_gamma   90.00
#
_symmetry.space_group_name_H-M   'P 1'
#
loop_
_entity.id
_entity.type
_entity.pdbx_description
1 polymer ?
#
loop_
_entity_poly.entity_id
_entity_poly.type
_entity_poly.pdbx_seq_one_letter_code
_entity_poly.pdbx_strand_id
1 'polypeptide(L)'
;IPSSPQVTASATTPAPRLVARELGMDLHLILAGEGECRVDGNLFLEMVAGAEIHFVPPQDRSELNIRLAELADDLRAIGRRPYVVPAGGSSPLGVLGYARCAQEIKQQVDEAGLRVDAITVALGSGSTTAGLILGAEMFGLGCPVYGVHVTSKPELYGPLLRNLIEETRDRFHIATEVPDDRIRVITGYVGNGYGQSSTEDLAFIQDIARRTGLLLDPTYTGKAFRGTLHEMRKGVLQNCERVLFIHTGGLFGLYNWRSQFQFAEPSELAPRAQASV
;
A
#
# COMPACT_ATOMS: atom_id res chain seq x y z
N ILE A 1 18.56 -21.60 25.27
CA ILE A 1 17.31 -20.88 24.94
C ILE A 1 17.12 -21.05 23.44
N PRO A 2 15.98 -21.62 22.96
CA PRO A 2 15.74 -21.73 21.52
C PRO A 2 15.77 -20.32 20.91
N SER A 3 16.51 -20.15 19.79
CA SER A 3 16.62 -18.89 19.09
C SER A 3 15.24 -18.42 18.63
N SER A 4 14.84 -17.19 19.00
CA SER A 4 13.58 -16.61 18.53
C SER A 4 13.56 -16.56 16.99
N PRO A 5 12.41 -16.84 16.38
CA PRO A 5 12.25 -16.70 14.93
C PRO A 5 12.45 -15.23 14.52
N GLN A 6 12.95 -15.01 13.30
CA GLN A 6 13.28 -13.66 12.80
C GLN A 6 12.48 -13.34 11.55
N VAL A 7 12.05 -12.09 11.43
CA VAL A 7 11.41 -11.57 10.21
C VAL A 7 12.39 -10.64 9.51
N THR A 8 12.66 -10.91 8.24
CA THR A 8 13.36 -9.99 7.34
C THR A 8 12.36 -9.43 6.35
N ALA A 9 12.19 -8.12 6.32
CA ALA A 9 11.25 -7.47 5.43
C ALA A 9 11.87 -6.23 4.78
N SER A 10 11.52 -5.98 3.51
CA SER A 10 11.66 -4.67 2.90
C SER A 10 10.34 -3.94 3.12
N ALA A 11 10.27 -3.03 4.08
CA ALA A 11 9.00 -2.44 4.48
C ALA A 11 8.93 -0.94 4.25
N THR A 12 7.84 -0.52 3.64
CA THR A 12 7.38 0.87 3.63
C THR A 12 6.17 1.08 4.55
N THR A 13 5.70 0.03 5.24
CA THR A 13 4.51 0.07 6.10
C THR A 13 4.79 -0.47 7.51
N PRO A 14 4.13 0.08 8.54
CA PRO A 14 4.30 -0.33 9.94
C PRO A 14 3.80 -1.75 10.28
N ALA A 15 2.95 -2.35 9.47
CA ALA A 15 2.27 -3.59 9.80
C ALA A 15 3.21 -4.78 10.13
N PRO A 16 4.27 -5.09 9.35
CA PRO A 16 5.12 -6.24 9.64
C PRO A 16 5.80 -6.18 11.00
N ARG A 17 6.16 -4.99 11.49
CA ARG A 17 6.87 -4.82 12.78
C ARG A 17 5.99 -5.08 13.98
N LEU A 18 4.73 -4.63 13.94
CA LEU A 18 3.79 -4.87 15.04
C LEU A 18 3.51 -6.36 15.16
N VAL A 19 3.20 -7.02 14.03
CA VAL A 19 2.97 -8.47 14.00
C VAL A 19 4.22 -9.26 14.42
N ALA A 20 5.42 -8.87 13.97
CA ALA A 20 6.66 -9.53 14.40
C ALA A 20 6.83 -9.47 15.93
N ARG A 21 6.58 -8.33 16.55
CA ARG A 21 6.68 -8.17 17.99
C ARG A 21 5.60 -8.95 18.76
N GLU A 22 4.37 -8.94 18.27
CA GLU A 22 3.29 -9.78 18.84
C GLU A 22 3.62 -11.27 18.79
N LEU A 23 4.32 -11.72 17.75
CA LEU A 23 4.77 -13.10 17.59
C LEU A 23 6.11 -13.41 18.28
N GLY A 24 6.71 -12.46 19.00
CA GLY A 24 8.01 -12.63 19.68
C GLY A 24 9.18 -12.81 18.70
N MET A 25 9.07 -12.26 17.49
CA MET A 25 10.10 -12.33 16.45
C MET A 25 10.99 -11.09 16.46
N ASP A 26 12.28 -11.27 16.20
CA ASP A 26 13.18 -10.16 15.91
C ASP A 26 12.90 -9.66 14.47
N LEU A 27 13.04 -8.35 14.25
CA LEU A 27 12.73 -7.71 12.99
C LEU A 27 13.99 -7.10 12.38
N HIS A 28 14.33 -7.52 11.17
CA HIS A 28 15.35 -6.92 10.32
C HIS A 28 14.69 -6.27 9.11
N LEU A 29 15.05 -5.03 8.80
CA LEU A 29 14.53 -4.28 7.66
C LEU A 29 15.65 -3.89 6.71
N ILE A 30 15.44 -4.10 5.42
CA ILE A 30 16.32 -3.57 4.37
C ILE A 30 15.61 -2.40 3.69
N LEU A 31 16.22 -1.23 3.76
CA LEU A 31 15.67 0.00 3.21
C LEU A 31 16.63 0.60 2.19
N ALA A 32 16.12 1.02 1.02
CA ALA A 32 16.91 1.79 0.07
C ALA A 32 16.98 3.25 0.53
N GLY A 33 18.20 3.73 0.80
CA GLY A 33 18.45 5.07 1.30
C GLY A 33 19.88 5.23 1.80
N GLU A 34 20.19 6.42 2.25
CA GLU A 34 21.45 6.74 2.93
C GLU A 34 21.26 6.69 4.44
N GLY A 35 22.26 6.21 5.18
CA GLY A 35 22.17 6.04 6.64
C GLY A 35 21.94 7.33 7.43
N GLU A 36 22.17 8.49 6.83
CA GLU A 36 21.95 9.81 7.42
C GLU A 36 20.53 10.36 7.17
N CYS A 37 19.59 9.51 6.79
CA CYS A 37 18.23 9.96 6.55
C CYS A 37 17.56 10.45 7.84
N ARG A 38 16.66 11.45 7.69
CA ARG A 38 15.88 11.96 8.81
C ARG A 38 15.00 10.85 9.39
N VAL A 39 15.12 10.62 10.69
CA VAL A 39 14.27 9.67 11.42
C VAL A 39 12.90 10.27 11.61
N ASP A 40 11.96 9.93 10.74
CA ASP A 40 10.59 10.45 10.74
C ASP A 40 9.60 9.44 10.14
N GLY A 41 8.29 9.66 10.33
CA GLY A 41 7.23 8.85 9.74
C GLY A 41 7.36 7.36 10.05
N ASN A 42 7.39 6.54 9.01
CA ASN A 42 7.50 5.08 9.16
C ASN A 42 8.83 4.66 9.79
N LEU A 43 9.96 5.27 9.37
CA LEU A 43 11.27 4.94 9.90
C LEU A 43 11.35 5.15 11.42
N PHE A 44 10.79 6.26 11.92
CA PHE A 44 10.71 6.52 13.36
C PHE A 44 9.99 5.39 14.10
N LEU A 45 8.84 4.94 13.59
CA LEU A 45 8.07 3.86 14.21
C LEU A 45 8.79 2.51 14.14
N GLU A 46 9.55 2.27 13.09
CA GLU A 46 10.37 1.06 12.93
C GLU A 46 11.48 1.01 13.98
N MET A 47 12.14 2.12 14.21
CA MET A 47 13.14 2.24 15.27
C MET A 47 12.54 2.13 16.67
N VAL A 48 11.39 2.76 16.92
CA VAL A 48 10.66 2.63 18.20
C VAL A 48 10.27 1.17 18.47
N ALA A 49 9.90 0.41 17.44
CA ALA A 49 9.60 -1.02 17.56
C ALA A 49 10.84 -1.90 17.70
N GLY A 50 12.05 -1.31 17.71
CA GLY A 50 13.32 -2.02 17.88
C GLY A 50 13.68 -2.87 16.66
N ALA A 51 13.36 -2.41 15.44
CA ALA A 51 13.84 -3.04 14.22
C ALA A 51 15.34 -2.80 14.02
N GLU A 52 16.06 -3.82 13.57
CA GLU A 52 17.41 -3.68 13.05
C GLU A 52 17.34 -3.26 11.60
N ILE A 53 17.88 -2.08 11.27
CA ILE A 53 17.74 -1.46 9.95
C ILE A 53 19.04 -1.54 9.19
N HIS A 54 18.98 -2.12 7.99
CA HIS A 54 20.07 -2.25 7.03
C HIS A 54 19.78 -1.32 5.84
N PHE A 55 20.61 -0.30 5.65
CA PHE A 55 20.47 0.58 4.49
C PHE A 55 21.24 0.02 3.29
N VAL A 56 20.62 0.09 2.13
CA VAL A 56 21.26 -0.16 0.84
C VAL A 56 21.22 1.12 0.00
N PRO A 57 22.22 1.40 -0.83
CA PRO A 57 22.23 2.58 -1.67
C PRO A 57 20.95 2.71 -2.51
N PRO A 58 20.43 3.93 -2.75
CA PRO A 58 19.17 4.14 -3.49
C PRO A 58 19.15 3.51 -4.89
N GLN A 59 20.32 3.45 -5.58
CA GLN A 59 20.48 2.81 -6.88
C GLN A 59 20.24 1.30 -6.83
N ASP A 60 20.43 0.66 -5.69
CA ASP A 60 20.30 -0.79 -5.49
C ASP A 60 18.85 -1.18 -5.12
N ARG A 61 17.91 -0.25 -5.24
CA ARG A 61 16.50 -0.50 -4.89
C ARG A 61 15.88 -1.70 -5.64
N SER A 62 16.31 -1.94 -6.87
CA SER A 62 15.87 -3.10 -7.65
C SER A 62 16.40 -4.44 -7.08
N GLU A 63 17.44 -4.40 -6.27
CA GLU A 63 18.10 -5.55 -5.67
C GLU A 63 17.61 -5.86 -4.24
N LEU A 64 16.64 -5.13 -3.72
CA LEU A 64 16.16 -5.30 -2.35
C LEU A 64 15.81 -6.76 -2.01
N ASN A 65 15.20 -7.49 -2.93
CA ASN A 65 14.87 -8.90 -2.71
C ASN A 65 16.12 -9.81 -2.69
N ILE A 66 17.17 -9.45 -3.44
CA ILE A 66 18.47 -10.15 -3.41
C ILE A 66 19.10 -9.93 -2.05
N ARG A 67 19.17 -8.68 -1.58
CA ARG A 67 19.72 -8.34 -0.26
C ARG A 67 18.95 -8.99 0.89
N LEU A 68 17.62 -9.12 0.76
CA LEU A 68 16.80 -9.88 1.71
C LEU A 68 17.18 -11.36 1.77
N ALA A 69 17.45 -11.98 0.62
CA ALA A 69 17.86 -13.37 0.55
C ALA A 69 19.27 -13.56 1.18
N GLU A 70 20.24 -12.70 0.86
CA GLU A 70 21.59 -12.71 1.44
C GLU A 70 21.53 -12.60 2.96
N LEU A 71 20.82 -11.61 3.51
CA LEU A 71 20.63 -11.45 4.96
C LEU A 71 19.97 -12.67 5.59
N ALA A 72 19.00 -13.26 4.92
CA ALA A 72 18.36 -14.48 5.42
C ALA A 72 19.34 -15.66 5.48
N ASP A 73 20.25 -15.79 4.50
CA ASP A 73 21.29 -16.83 4.48
C ASP A 73 22.32 -16.60 5.60
N ASP A 74 22.74 -15.36 5.83
CA ASP A 74 23.64 -15.01 6.94
C ASP A 74 23.00 -15.36 8.30
N LEU A 75 21.72 -15.05 8.48
CA LEU A 75 20.99 -15.41 9.69
C LEU A 75 20.86 -16.93 9.89
N ARG A 76 20.66 -17.68 8.80
CA ARG A 76 20.65 -19.16 8.85
C ARG A 76 22.00 -19.73 9.23
N ALA A 77 23.09 -19.15 8.71
CA ALA A 77 24.46 -19.56 9.02
C ALA A 77 24.79 -19.49 10.52
N ILE A 78 24.17 -18.56 11.24
CA ILE A 78 24.32 -18.42 12.70
C ILE A 78 23.20 -19.13 13.50
N GLY A 79 22.47 -20.05 12.87
CA GLY A 79 21.45 -20.88 13.51
C GLY A 79 20.10 -20.20 13.75
N ARG A 80 19.82 -19.07 13.11
CA ARG A 80 18.51 -18.40 13.18
C ARG A 80 17.56 -18.97 12.13
N ARG A 81 16.26 -18.71 12.29
CA ARG A 81 15.20 -19.17 11.37
C ARG A 81 14.46 -17.95 10.78
N PRO A 82 14.99 -17.30 9.75
CA PRO A 82 14.39 -16.10 9.17
C PRO A 82 13.10 -16.45 8.41
N TYR A 83 12.08 -15.61 8.56
CA TYR A 83 10.92 -15.54 7.71
C TYR A 83 11.05 -14.33 6.79
N VAL A 84 11.19 -14.54 5.49
CA VAL A 84 11.44 -13.48 4.51
C VAL A 84 10.12 -12.92 3.98
N VAL A 85 9.93 -11.60 4.15
CA VAL A 85 8.82 -10.86 3.55
C VAL A 85 9.38 -10.02 2.40
N PRO A 86 9.05 -10.32 1.13
CA PRO A 86 9.59 -9.60 -0.01
C PRO A 86 9.11 -8.15 -0.05
N ALA A 87 9.76 -7.33 -0.89
CA ALA A 87 9.42 -5.92 -1.05
C ALA A 87 7.91 -5.73 -1.31
N GLY A 88 7.29 -4.87 -0.48
CA GLY A 88 5.84 -4.64 -0.53
C GLY A 88 4.96 -5.80 -0.08
N GLY A 89 5.54 -6.88 0.50
CA GLY A 89 4.79 -8.10 0.87
C GLY A 89 4.23 -8.87 -0.32
N SER A 90 4.72 -8.57 -1.53
CA SER A 90 4.19 -9.16 -2.77
C SER A 90 4.61 -10.62 -2.92
N SER A 91 3.68 -11.49 -2.60
CA SER A 91 3.84 -12.94 -2.65
C SER A 91 2.45 -13.60 -2.75
N PRO A 92 2.38 -14.88 -3.13
CA PRO A 92 1.12 -15.64 -3.11
C PRO A 92 0.39 -15.58 -1.77
N LEU A 93 1.11 -15.63 -0.64
CA LEU A 93 0.50 -15.49 0.67
C LEU A 93 -0.05 -14.07 0.91
N GLY A 94 0.66 -13.03 0.45
CA GLY A 94 0.20 -11.64 0.52
C GLY A 94 -1.07 -11.39 -0.30
N VAL A 95 -1.21 -12.08 -1.45
CA VAL A 95 -2.43 -12.05 -2.27
C VAL A 95 -3.64 -12.57 -1.50
N LEU A 96 -3.50 -13.66 -0.73
CA LEU A 96 -4.61 -14.22 0.06
C LEU A 96 -5.14 -13.25 1.10
N GLY A 97 -4.30 -12.38 1.68
CA GLY A 97 -4.75 -11.36 2.61
C GLY A 97 -5.80 -10.42 2.01
N TYR A 98 -5.59 -10.01 0.76
CA TYR A 98 -6.56 -9.17 0.06
C TYR A 98 -7.68 -9.93 -0.65
N ALA A 99 -7.51 -11.21 -0.96
CA ALA A 99 -8.63 -12.08 -1.31
C ALA A 99 -9.61 -12.20 -0.13
N ARG A 100 -9.11 -12.30 1.10
CA ARG A 100 -9.94 -12.24 2.33
C ARG A 100 -10.63 -10.88 2.48
N CYS A 101 -9.95 -9.77 2.20
CA CYS A 101 -10.56 -8.44 2.18
C CYS A 101 -11.75 -8.37 1.20
N ALA A 102 -11.62 -8.95 0.01
CA ALA A 102 -12.72 -9.01 -0.95
C ALA A 102 -13.92 -9.80 -0.41
N GLN A 103 -13.69 -10.87 0.36
CA GLN A 103 -14.76 -11.61 1.05
C GLN A 103 -15.46 -10.74 2.08
N GLU A 104 -14.72 -9.97 2.87
CA GLU A 104 -15.28 -9.04 3.85
C GLU A 104 -16.07 -7.92 3.18
N ILE A 105 -15.58 -7.38 2.07
CA ILE A 105 -16.30 -6.38 1.26
C ILE A 105 -17.64 -6.98 0.78
N LYS A 106 -17.61 -8.20 0.23
CA LYS A 106 -18.84 -8.88 -0.24
C LYS A 106 -19.86 -8.99 0.87
N GLN A 107 -19.43 -9.46 2.04
CA GLN A 107 -20.34 -9.59 3.19
C GLN A 107 -20.92 -8.23 3.60
N GLN A 108 -20.09 -7.20 3.76
CA GLN A 108 -20.52 -5.86 4.19
C GLN A 108 -21.44 -5.19 3.16
N VAL A 109 -21.18 -5.35 1.87
CA VAL A 109 -22.01 -4.82 0.79
C VAL A 109 -23.38 -5.51 0.78
N ASP A 110 -23.43 -6.83 0.96
CA ASP A 110 -24.68 -7.59 1.02
C ASP A 110 -25.50 -7.21 2.26
N GLU A 111 -24.88 -7.17 3.44
CA GLU A 111 -25.53 -6.78 4.69
C GLU A 111 -26.09 -5.35 4.65
N ALA A 112 -25.40 -4.44 3.99
CA ALA A 112 -25.85 -3.06 3.81
C ALA A 112 -26.89 -2.88 2.69
N GLY A 113 -27.18 -3.91 1.89
CA GLY A 113 -28.04 -3.82 0.71
C GLY A 113 -27.51 -2.83 -0.34
N LEU A 114 -26.19 -2.66 -0.40
CA LEU A 114 -25.55 -1.73 -1.33
C LEU A 114 -25.14 -2.43 -2.62
N ARG A 115 -25.08 -1.65 -3.70
CA ARG A 115 -24.43 -2.05 -4.93
C ARG A 115 -23.17 -1.21 -5.15
N VAL A 116 -22.06 -1.88 -5.41
CA VAL A 116 -20.80 -1.27 -5.80
C VAL A 116 -20.56 -1.54 -7.29
N ASP A 117 -20.29 -0.49 -8.06
CA ASP A 117 -20.11 -0.61 -9.52
C ASP A 117 -18.66 -0.86 -9.89
N ALA A 118 -17.69 -0.45 -9.06
CA ALA A 118 -16.27 -0.71 -9.22
C ALA A 118 -15.53 -0.60 -7.89
N ILE A 119 -14.41 -1.30 -7.78
CA ILE A 119 -13.43 -1.13 -6.70
C ILE A 119 -12.15 -0.52 -7.29
N THR A 120 -11.57 0.46 -6.59
CA THR A 120 -10.27 1.04 -6.96
C THR A 120 -9.29 0.96 -5.81
N VAL A 121 -8.01 0.75 -6.11
CA VAL A 121 -6.93 0.64 -5.12
C VAL A 121 -5.62 1.12 -5.72
N ALA A 122 -4.72 1.64 -4.91
CA ALA A 122 -3.37 1.98 -5.35
C ALA A 122 -2.60 0.72 -5.77
N LEU A 123 -2.03 0.74 -6.97
CA LEU A 123 -1.23 -0.34 -7.52
C LEU A 123 0.27 0.02 -7.43
N GLY A 124 0.93 -0.58 -6.48
CA GLY A 124 2.38 -0.50 -6.28
C GLY A 124 3.07 -1.83 -6.61
N SER A 125 3.28 -2.70 -5.63
CA SER A 125 3.94 -4.00 -5.81
C SER A 125 3.04 -5.12 -6.35
N GLY A 126 1.72 -4.93 -6.39
CA GLY A 126 0.76 -5.78 -7.08
C GLY A 126 -0.11 -6.68 -6.21
N SER A 127 0.39 -7.22 -5.07
CA SER A 127 -0.35 -8.25 -4.32
C SER A 127 -1.72 -7.79 -3.79
N THR A 128 -1.86 -6.53 -3.40
CA THR A 128 -3.15 -5.95 -2.99
C THR A 128 -4.18 -6.02 -4.11
N THR A 129 -3.82 -5.54 -5.29
CA THR A 129 -4.70 -5.55 -6.46
C THR A 129 -4.99 -6.97 -6.94
N ALA A 130 -3.96 -7.83 -7.01
CA ALA A 130 -4.11 -9.24 -7.40
C ALA A 130 -5.05 -9.98 -6.44
N GLY A 131 -4.91 -9.73 -5.12
CA GLY A 131 -5.77 -10.34 -4.11
C GLY A 131 -7.22 -9.88 -4.20
N LEU A 132 -7.46 -8.59 -4.41
CA LEU A 132 -8.82 -8.07 -4.61
C LEU A 132 -9.46 -8.62 -5.89
N ILE A 133 -8.70 -8.74 -7.00
CA ILE A 133 -9.20 -9.34 -8.25
C ILE A 133 -9.55 -10.81 -8.04
N LEU A 134 -8.63 -11.60 -7.51
CA LEU A 134 -8.85 -13.02 -7.23
C LEU A 134 -10.03 -13.22 -6.28
N GLY A 135 -10.08 -12.45 -5.19
CA GLY A 135 -11.16 -12.54 -4.22
C GLY A 135 -12.51 -12.08 -4.77
N ALA A 136 -12.53 -11.08 -5.66
CA ALA A 136 -13.77 -10.65 -6.33
C ALA A 136 -14.39 -11.80 -7.15
N GLU A 137 -13.58 -12.57 -7.85
CA GLU A 137 -14.04 -13.77 -8.59
C GLU A 137 -14.40 -14.92 -7.63
N MET A 138 -13.59 -15.19 -6.61
CA MET A 138 -13.83 -16.26 -5.63
C MET A 138 -15.16 -16.09 -4.87
N PHE A 139 -15.48 -14.87 -4.51
CA PHE A 139 -16.62 -14.57 -3.63
C PHE A 139 -17.79 -13.89 -4.35
N GLY A 140 -17.71 -13.73 -5.67
CA GLY A 140 -18.80 -13.21 -6.49
C GLY A 140 -19.17 -11.77 -6.18
N LEU A 141 -18.17 -10.88 -6.05
CA LEU A 141 -18.43 -9.44 -5.82
C LEU A 141 -19.22 -8.77 -6.94
N GLY A 142 -19.14 -9.29 -8.17
CA GLY A 142 -19.93 -8.84 -9.29
C GLY A 142 -19.53 -7.48 -9.89
N CYS A 143 -18.46 -6.85 -9.40
CA CYS A 143 -17.94 -5.59 -9.91
C CYS A 143 -16.44 -5.70 -10.26
N PRO A 144 -15.95 -4.89 -11.23
CA PRO A 144 -14.54 -4.88 -11.59
C PRO A 144 -13.67 -4.25 -10.50
N VAL A 145 -12.43 -4.74 -10.39
CA VAL A 145 -11.37 -4.15 -9.57
C VAL A 145 -10.36 -3.47 -10.48
N TYR A 146 -10.05 -2.21 -10.19
CA TYR A 146 -9.06 -1.42 -10.91
C TYR A 146 -7.86 -1.09 -10.01
N GLY A 147 -6.67 -1.51 -10.44
CA GLY A 147 -5.42 -1.04 -9.86
C GLY A 147 -5.05 0.31 -10.43
N VAL A 148 -5.05 1.38 -9.64
CA VAL A 148 -4.57 2.69 -10.07
C VAL A 148 -3.05 2.73 -9.91
N HIS A 149 -2.34 2.75 -11.03
CA HIS A 149 -0.90 2.69 -11.08
C HIS A 149 -0.24 3.97 -10.54
N VAL A 150 0.64 3.81 -9.55
CA VAL A 150 1.30 4.92 -8.82
C VAL A 150 2.83 4.81 -8.77
N THR A 151 3.41 3.88 -9.53
CA THR A 151 4.87 3.67 -9.63
C THR A 151 5.35 3.86 -11.08
N SER A 152 6.58 3.46 -11.41
CA SER A 152 7.10 3.52 -12.78
C SER A 152 6.79 2.25 -13.58
N LYS A 153 6.80 2.34 -14.93
CA LYS A 153 6.67 1.22 -15.88
C LYS A 153 5.30 0.53 -15.87
N PRO A 154 4.24 1.23 -16.32
CA PRO A 154 2.86 0.70 -16.31
C PRO A 154 2.68 -0.58 -17.13
N GLU A 155 3.47 -0.79 -18.18
CA GLU A 155 3.42 -1.95 -19.08
C GLU A 155 3.71 -3.29 -18.39
N LEU A 156 4.36 -3.26 -17.24
CA LEU A 156 4.72 -4.47 -16.49
C LEU A 156 3.58 -5.00 -15.62
N TYR A 157 2.54 -4.18 -15.35
CA TYR A 157 1.56 -4.54 -14.31
C TYR A 157 0.53 -5.56 -14.75
N GLY A 158 0.12 -5.60 -16.01
CA GLY A 158 -0.76 -6.66 -16.50
C GLY A 158 -0.15 -8.05 -16.28
N PRO A 159 1.05 -8.32 -16.83
CA PRO A 159 1.76 -9.58 -16.60
C PRO A 159 2.07 -9.86 -15.12
N LEU A 160 2.48 -8.83 -14.34
CA LEU A 160 2.78 -8.97 -12.91
C LEU A 160 1.56 -9.46 -12.12
N LEU A 161 0.40 -8.83 -12.32
CA LEU A 161 -0.84 -9.22 -11.65
C LEU A 161 -1.26 -10.62 -12.05
N ARG A 162 -1.15 -10.98 -13.36
CA ARG A 162 -1.42 -12.32 -13.86
C ARG A 162 -0.56 -13.34 -13.15
N ASN A 163 0.76 -13.16 -13.13
CA ASN A 163 1.69 -14.08 -12.50
C ASN A 163 1.39 -14.27 -11.00
N LEU A 164 1.15 -13.17 -10.26
CA LEU A 164 0.80 -13.24 -8.83
C LEU A 164 -0.49 -14.04 -8.59
N ILE A 165 -1.49 -13.85 -9.43
CA ILE A 165 -2.76 -14.60 -9.35
C ILE A 165 -2.52 -16.08 -9.61
N GLU A 166 -1.85 -16.43 -10.71
CA GLU A 166 -1.61 -17.83 -11.08
C GLU A 166 -0.72 -18.55 -10.06
N GLU A 167 0.39 -17.94 -9.63
CA GLU A 167 1.23 -18.50 -8.56
C GLU A 167 0.45 -18.74 -7.27
N THR A 168 -0.51 -17.84 -6.96
CA THR A 168 -1.37 -18.00 -5.77
C THR A 168 -2.33 -19.16 -5.95
N ARG A 169 -2.98 -19.25 -7.11
CA ARG A 169 -3.90 -20.34 -7.43
C ARG A 169 -3.21 -21.70 -7.36
N ASP A 170 -2.04 -21.80 -7.99
CA ASP A 170 -1.25 -23.04 -8.02
C ASP A 170 -0.82 -23.45 -6.60
N ARG A 171 -0.25 -22.50 -5.85
CA ARG A 171 0.29 -22.77 -4.51
C ARG A 171 -0.78 -23.20 -3.50
N PHE A 172 -1.98 -22.65 -3.61
CA PHE A 172 -3.06 -22.88 -2.64
C PHE A 172 -4.21 -23.69 -3.23
N HIS A 173 -4.03 -24.28 -4.42
CA HIS A 173 -5.02 -25.12 -5.09
C HIS A 173 -6.38 -24.45 -5.26
N ILE A 174 -6.38 -23.18 -5.67
CA ILE A 174 -7.59 -22.39 -5.88
C ILE A 174 -8.12 -22.66 -7.28
N ALA A 175 -9.31 -23.26 -7.36
CA ALA A 175 -9.94 -23.63 -8.64
C ALA A 175 -10.49 -22.43 -9.43
N THR A 176 -10.77 -21.30 -8.75
CA THR A 176 -11.34 -20.10 -9.38
C THR A 176 -10.41 -19.55 -10.45
N GLU A 177 -10.90 -19.42 -11.67
CA GLU A 177 -10.20 -18.78 -12.77
C GLU A 177 -10.44 -17.28 -12.78
N VAL A 178 -9.44 -16.53 -13.22
CA VAL A 178 -9.52 -15.07 -13.39
C VAL A 178 -9.32 -14.77 -14.88
N PRO A 179 -10.38 -14.37 -15.61
CA PRO A 179 -10.27 -13.99 -17.02
C PRO A 179 -9.36 -12.76 -17.22
N ASP A 180 -8.73 -12.64 -18.38
CA ASP A 180 -7.79 -11.54 -18.68
C ASP A 180 -8.43 -10.17 -18.61
N ASP A 181 -9.69 -10.04 -18.98
CA ASP A 181 -10.46 -8.80 -18.93
C ASP A 181 -10.76 -8.33 -17.51
N ARG A 182 -10.51 -9.16 -16.49
CA ARG A 182 -10.60 -8.79 -15.08
C ARG A 182 -9.34 -8.08 -14.57
N ILE A 183 -8.21 -8.22 -15.26
CA ILE A 183 -6.96 -7.53 -14.89
C ILE A 183 -6.99 -6.12 -15.47
N ARG A 184 -7.43 -5.14 -14.67
CA ARG A 184 -7.65 -3.76 -15.09
C ARG A 184 -6.72 -2.81 -14.39
N VAL A 185 -5.97 -2.04 -15.17
CA VAL A 185 -5.00 -1.07 -14.66
C VAL A 185 -5.34 0.31 -15.21
N ILE A 186 -5.51 1.25 -14.32
CA ILE A 186 -5.64 2.68 -14.63
C ILE A 186 -4.26 3.30 -14.56
N THR A 187 -3.82 3.98 -15.62
CA THR A 187 -2.50 4.59 -15.76
C THR A 187 -2.57 6.12 -15.85
N GLY A 188 -1.42 6.79 -15.79
CA GLY A 188 -1.36 8.26 -15.97
C GLY A 188 -1.33 9.05 -14.65
N TYR A 189 -1.30 8.38 -13.48
CA TYR A 189 -1.38 9.04 -12.16
C TYR A 189 -0.11 8.93 -11.32
N VAL A 190 1.01 8.53 -11.92
CA VAL A 190 2.32 8.45 -11.25
C VAL A 190 2.85 9.84 -10.88
N GLY A 191 2.50 10.87 -11.66
CA GLY A 191 3.04 12.23 -11.50
C GLY A 191 4.55 12.26 -11.76
N ASN A 192 5.29 12.94 -10.89
CA ASN A 192 6.74 13.12 -11.00
C ASN A 192 7.56 11.84 -10.76
N GLY A 193 6.92 10.75 -10.34
CA GLY A 193 7.59 9.48 -10.07
C GLY A 193 7.17 8.85 -8.75
N TYR A 194 7.71 7.66 -8.48
CA TYR A 194 7.46 6.96 -7.24
C TYR A 194 8.04 7.73 -6.04
N GLY A 195 7.23 7.92 -5.00
CA GLY A 195 7.64 8.68 -3.81
C GLY A 195 7.90 10.16 -4.07
N GLN A 196 7.51 10.69 -5.24
CA GLN A 196 7.59 12.10 -5.58
C GLN A 196 6.18 12.65 -5.79
N SER A 197 5.87 13.77 -5.14
CA SER A 197 4.58 14.43 -5.24
C SER A 197 4.79 15.91 -5.58
N SER A 198 3.93 16.41 -6.43
CA SER A 198 3.93 17.82 -6.80
C SER A 198 3.20 18.67 -5.74
N THR A 199 3.35 19.99 -5.82
CA THR A 199 2.57 20.92 -5.00
C THR A 199 1.07 20.74 -5.21
N GLU A 200 0.62 20.42 -6.43
CA GLU A 200 -0.77 20.15 -6.76
C GLU A 200 -1.27 18.85 -6.11
N ASP A 201 -0.42 17.81 -6.04
CA ASP A 201 -0.76 16.57 -5.33
C ASP A 201 -0.96 16.82 -3.84
N LEU A 202 -0.07 17.61 -3.22
CA LEU A 202 -0.19 17.97 -1.81
C LEU A 202 -1.40 18.86 -1.54
N ALA A 203 -1.67 19.83 -2.40
CA ALA A 203 -2.86 20.67 -2.32
C ALA A 203 -4.15 19.86 -2.46
N PHE A 204 -4.18 18.89 -3.37
CA PHE A 204 -5.31 17.96 -3.52
C PHE A 204 -5.54 17.14 -2.24
N ILE A 205 -4.49 16.55 -1.66
CA ILE A 205 -4.58 15.80 -0.40
C ILE A 205 -5.13 16.69 0.72
N GLN A 206 -4.65 17.92 0.81
CA GLN A 206 -5.09 18.88 1.80
C GLN A 206 -6.58 19.29 1.61
N ASP A 207 -7.03 19.49 0.37
CA ASP A 207 -8.44 19.79 0.06
C ASP A 207 -9.35 18.63 0.45
N ILE A 208 -8.97 17.40 0.09
CA ILE A 208 -9.73 16.20 0.49
C ILE A 208 -9.81 16.09 2.01
N ALA A 209 -8.70 16.25 2.70
CA ALA A 209 -8.68 16.18 4.17
C ALA A 209 -9.60 17.23 4.82
N ARG A 210 -9.57 18.48 4.33
CA ARG A 210 -10.41 19.57 4.84
C ARG A 210 -11.91 19.34 4.60
N ARG A 211 -12.27 18.75 3.46
CA ARG A 211 -13.67 18.55 3.07
C ARG A 211 -14.29 17.30 3.66
N THR A 212 -13.52 16.27 3.89
CA THR A 212 -14.04 14.93 4.21
C THR A 212 -13.47 14.31 5.48
N GLY A 213 -12.36 14.84 6.02
CA GLY A 213 -11.60 14.20 7.09
C GLY A 213 -10.72 13.03 6.63
N LEU A 214 -10.73 12.67 5.34
CA LEU A 214 -9.95 11.57 4.81
C LEU A 214 -8.48 12.01 4.64
N LEU A 215 -7.56 11.34 5.34
CA LEU A 215 -6.14 11.60 5.28
C LEU A 215 -5.46 10.61 4.33
N LEU A 216 -5.00 11.09 3.19
CA LEU A 216 -4.33 10.32 2.14
C LEU A 216 -2.81 10.54 2.21
N ASP A 217 -2.02 9.51 1.85
CA ASP A 217 -0.57 9.65 1.74
C ASP A 217 -0.15 10.14 0.34
N PRO A 218 0.96 10.88 0.21
CA PRO A 218 1.39 11.42 -1.07
C PRO A 218 1.96 10.38 -2.06
N THR A 219 2.36 9.20 -1.57
CA THR A 219 3.03 8.19 -2.41
C THR A 219 2.05 7.29 -3.14
N TYR A 220 1.00 6.82 -2.45
CA TYR A 220 0.06 5.81 -2.94
C TYR A 220 -1.38 6.32 -2.99
N THR A 221 -2.00 6.48 -1.83
CA THR A 221 -3.46 6.69 -1.74
C THR A 221 -3.89 8.04 -2.29
N GLY A 222 -3.11 9.09 -2.16
CA GLY A 222 -3.41 10.41 -2.74
C GLY A 222 -3.45 10.38 -4.26
N LYS A 223 -2.44 9.77 -4.89
CA LYS A 223 -2.37 9.62 -6.35
C LYS A 223 -3.49 8.72 -6.86
N ALA A 224 -3.73 7.59 -6.20
CA ALA A 224 -4.77 6.66 -6.59
C ALA A 224 -6.18 7.25 -6.43
N PHE A 225 -6.44 7.98 -5.35
CA PHE A 225 -7.73 8.63 -5.12
C PHE A 225 -7.99 9.75 -6.13
N ARG A 226 -6.95 10.56 -6.44
CA ARG A 226 -7.01 11.56 -7.51
C ARG A 226 -7.34 10.92 -8.86
N GLY A 227 -6.68 9.80 -9.19
CA GLY A 227 -6.96 9.00 -10.38
C GLY A 227 -8.40 8.49 -10.39
N THR A 228 -8.87 7.91 -9.30
CA THR A 228 -10.25 7.43 -9.18
C THR A 228 -11.27 8.53 -9.46
N LEU A 229 -11.12 9.70 -8.81
CA LEU A 229 -12.05 10.82 -9.03
C LEU A 229 -12.00 11.39 -10.45
N HIS A 230 -10.82 11.40 -11.08
CA HIS A 230 -10.69 11.82 -12.47
C HIS A 230 -11.39 10.85 -13.41
N GLU A 231 -11.18 9.54 -13.23
CA GLU A 231 -11.80 8.49 -14.04
C GLU A 231 -13.32 8.43 -13.87
N MET A 232 -13.85 8.75 -12.69
CA MET A 232 -15.29 8.90 -12.46
C MET A 232 -15.89 10.09 -13.22
N ARG A 233 -15.12 11.16 -13.41
CA ARG A 233 -15.61 12.36 -14.12
C ARG A 233 -15.64 12.19 -15.64
N LYS A 234 -14.64 11.56 -16.22
CA LYS A 234 -14.45 11.52 -17.67
C LYS A 234 -13.60 10.36 -18.19
N GLY A 235 -13.48 9.29 -17.44
CA GLY A 235 -12.67 8.11 -17.79
C GLY A 235 -13.46 6.81 -17.74
N VAL A 236 -12.75 5.72 -17.48
CA VAL A 236 -13.32 4.36 -17.48
C VAL A 236 -14.37 4.12 -16.40
N LEU A 237 -14.47 4.99 -15.40
CA LEU A 237 -15.44 4.92 -14.31
C LEU A 237 -16.59 5.92 -14.45
N GLN A 238 -16.74 6.61 -15.57
CA GLN A 238 -17.74 7.67 -15.75
C GLN A 238 -19.20 7.20 -15.61
N ASN A 239 -19.47 5.92 -15.82
CA ASN A 239 -20.81 5.33 -15.69
C ASN A 239 -21.01 4.64 -14.33
N CYS A 240 -20.05 4.73 -13.41
CA CYS A 240 -20.16 4.19 -12.06
C CYS A 240 -20.80 5.22 -11.13
N GLU A 241 -21.90 4.83 -10.48
CA GLU A 241 -22.53 5.66 -9.45
C GLU A 241 -21.84 5.51 -8.10
N ARG A 242 -21.36 4.28 -7.79
CA ARG A 242 -20.71 3.95 -6.53
C ARG A 242 -19.39 3.23 -6.77
N VAL A 243 -18.29 3.92 -6.50
CA VAL A 243 -16.94 3.37 -6.54
C VAL A 243 -16.43 3.21 -5.12
N LEU A 244 -16.04 1.99 -4.77
CA LEU A 244 -15.38 1.69 -3.50
C LEU A 244 -13.87 1.92 -3.65
N PHE A 245 -13.33 2.89 -2.93
CA PHE A 245 -11.88 3.12 -2.87
C PHE A 245 -11.29 2.40 -1.67
N ILE A 246 -10.29 1.53 -1.91
CA ILE A 246 -9.58 0.84 -0.83
C ILE A 246 -8.45 1.73 -0.32
N HIS A 247 -8.63 2.26 0.88
CA HIS A 247 -7.63 3.06 1.56
C HIS A 247 -6.63 2.15 2.30
N THR A 248 -5.46 1.96 1.72
CA THR A 248 -4.42 1.04 2.22
C THR A 248 -3.51 1.63 3.30
N GLY A 249 -3.89 2.75 3.90
CA GLY A 249 -3.10 3.41 4.95
C GLY A 249 -2.13 4.45 4.40
N GLY A 250 -0.92 4.51 4.97
CA GLY A 250 0.13 5.45 4.55
C GLY A 250 0.18 6.76 5.35
N LEU A 251 -0.68 6.93 6.38
CA LEU A 251 -0.79 8.16 7.17
C LEU A 251 0.58 8.70 7.65
N PHE A 252 1.44 7.80 8.13
CA PHE A 252 2.78 8.22 8.61
C PHE A 252 3.70 8.72 7.49
N GLY A 253 3.42 8.41 6.24
CA GLY A 253 4.10 8.97 5.08
C GLY A 253 3.89 10.46 4.90
N LEU A 254 2.80 11.05 5.44
CA LEU A 254 2.56 12.50 5.42
C LEU A 254 3.65 13.29 6.16
N TYR A 255 4.19 12.74 7.24
CA TYR A 255 5.16 13.45 8.08
C TYR A 255 6.45 13.77 7.32
N ASN A 256 6.86 12.95 6.36
CA ASN A 256 8.02 13.23 5.52
C ASN A 256 7.82 14.46 4.61
N TRP A 257 6.58 14.84 4.37
CA TRP A 257 6.19 15.94 3.49
C TRP A 257 5.72 17.21 4.23
N ARG A 258 5.69 17.18 5.57
CA ARG A 258 5.08 18.24 6.39
C ARG A 258 5.60 19.65 6.09
N SER A 259 6.86 19.81 5.71
CA SER A 259 7.46 21.10 5.38
C SER A 259 7.04 21.65 4.01
N GLN A 260 6.38 20.82 3.19
CA GLN A 260 5.90 21.20 1.86
C GLN A 260 4.41 21.51 1.82
N PHE A 261 3.68 21.18 2.90
CA PHE A 261 2.30 21.63 3.05
C PHE A 261 2.24 23.10 3.44
N GLN A 262 1.28 23.80 2.85
CA GLN A 262 1.03 25.20 3.17
C GLN A 262 -0.13 25.31 4.15
N PHE A 263 0.10 25.96 5.28
CA PHE A 263 -0.92 26.21 6.29
C PHE A 263 -1.11 27.73 6.44
N ALA A 264 -2.32 28.16 6.82
CA ALA A 264 -2.55 29.54 7.24
C ALA A 264 -1.73 29.84 8.51
N GLU A 265 -1.18 31.04 8.59
CA GLU A 265 -0.47 31.49 9.78
C GLU A 265 -1.42 31.52 11.00
N PRO A 266 -0.96 31.11 12.18
CA PRO A 266 -1.80 31.09 13.38
C PRO A 266 -2.44 32.45 13.74
N SER A 267 -1.82 33.59 13.35
CA SER A 267 -2.35 34.93 13.52
C SER A 267 -3.58 35.25 12.66
N GLU A 268 -3.83 34.45 11.61
CA GLU A 268 -5.00 34.60 10.73
C GLU A 268 -6.24 33.85 11.28
N LEU A 269 -6.07 33.05 12.32
CA LEU A 269 -7.17 32.43 13.04
C LEU A 269 -7.81 33.49 13.94
N ALA A 270 -8.94 34.05 13.53
CA ALA A 270 -9.67 35.04 14.33
C ALA A 270 -9.85 34.57 15.78
N PRO A 271 -9.61 35.44 16.78
CA PRO A 271 -9.85 35.09 18.18
C PRO A 271 -11.32 34.71 18.33
N ARG A 272 -11.59 33.58 18.96
CA ARG A 272 -12.95 33.19 19.30
C ARG A 272 -13.58 34.32 20.08
N ALA A 273 -14.68 34.89 19.58
CA ALA A 273 -15.46 35.87 20.34
C ALA A 273 -15.76 35.25 21.71
N GLN A 274 -15.30 35.88 22.76
CA GLN A 274 -15.68 35.50 24.13
C GLN A 274 -17.21 35.58 24.19
N ALA A 275 -17.86 34.43 24.33
CA ALA A 275 -19.27 34.42 24.65
C ALA A 275 -19.42 35.11 26.01
N SER A 276 -19.95 36.34 26.02
CA SER A 276 -20.38 37.04 27.24
C SER A 276 -21.48 36.18 27.87
N VAL A 277 -21.21 35.73 29.11
CA VAL A 277 -22.16 35.08 30.02
C VAL A 277 -23.18 36.12 30.48
#